data_6feb25791a5e88bfb1b53dfb96565a2b
#
_entry.id   6feb25791a5e88bfb1b53dfb96565a2b
#
_cell.length_a   1.000
_cell.length_b   1.000
_cell.length_c   1.000
_cell.angle_alpha   90.00
_cell.angle_beta   90.00
_cell.angle_gamma   90.00
#
_symmetry.space_group_name_H-M   'P 1'
#
loop_
_entity.id
_entity.type
_entity.pdbx_description
1 polymer ?
#
loop_
_entity_poly.entity_id
_entity_poly.type
_entity_poly.pdbx_seq_one_letter_code
_entity_poly.pdbx_strand_id
1 'polypeptide(L)'
;MIEVENLSFSYQNNKVLKNISFSIEKGEYLCIIGKNGSGKSTLAKLLSALIFQQEGTIKISGYDTKNQKDLLNIRKIVGIIFQNSEEQIISTTVFDEVIFALENLAIPREDIKEIAEKALKNLNLLEYKDRLTYQLSGGEKQRLAIASILAMGTEILIFDEATSMLDPVGKKEVLRIMKELNSQGKTIIHITHDRDDILEASKVMLLSEGEIKYLGSPYKVFDDDIAFLLKIKNILEKYNIKVEDENINMEDLVKIVYENIY
;
A
#
# COMPACT_ATOMS: atom_id res chain seq x y z
N MET A 1 -14.59 -7.15 -1.95
CA MET A 1 -14.37 -5.80 -2.51
C MET A 1 -13.56 -5.83 -3.80
N ILE A 2 -12.47 -6.61 -3.85
CA ILE A 2 -11.74 -6.92 -5.10
C ILE A 2 -11.88 -8.41 -5.36
N GLU A 3 -12.23 -8.77 -6.58
CA GLU A 3 -12.33 -10.16 -7.05
C GLU A 3 -11.50 -10.31 -8.32
N VAL A 4 -10.59 -11.27 -8.30
CA VAL A 4 -9.69 -11.59 -9.42
C VAL A 4 -9.86 -13.07 -9.77
N GLU A 5 -10.21 -13.37 -11.03
CA GLU A 5 -10.44 -14.72 -11.49
C GLU A 5 -9.64 -15.01 -12.75
N ASN A 6 -8.84 -16.08 -12.72
CA ASN A 6 -8.06 -16.63 -13.83
C ASN A 6 -7.24 -15.57 -14.59
N LEU A 7 -6.71 -14.59 -13.85
CA LEU A 7 -5.98 -13.45 -14.41
C LEU A 7 -4.65 -13.90 -15.02
N SER A 8 -4.47 -13.62 -16.31
CA SER A 8 -3.19 -13.72 -17.00
C SER A 8 -2.86 -12.41 -17.71
N PHE A 9 -1.58 -12.06 -17.72
CA PHE A 9 -1.10 -10.83 -18.36
C PHE A 9 0.31 -11.00 -18.92
N SER A 10 0.53 -10.42 -20.12
CA SER A 10 1.83 -10.40 -20.79
C SER A 10 2.16 -8.99 -21.29
N TYR A 11 3.42 -8.58 -21.16
CA TYR A 11 3.96 -7.49 -21.94
C TYR A 11 4.56 -8.08 -23.23
N GLN A 12 3.95 -7.76 -24.37
CA GLN A 12 4.31 -8.37 -25.64
C GLN A 12 4.27 -9.93 -25.54
N ASN A 13 5.41 -10.61 -25.68
CA ASN A 13 5.52 -12.07 -25.60
C ASN A 13 5.98 -12.57 -24.22
N ASN A 14 6.21 -11.68 -23.24
CA ASN A 14 6.67 -12.07 -21.91
C ASN A 14 5.48 -12.20 -20.95
N LYS A 15 5.11 -13.42 -20.59
CA LYS A 15 4.02 -13.70 -19.64
C LYS A 15 4.47 -13.37 -18.21
N VAL A 16 3.85 -12.34 -17.62
CA VAL A 16 4.21 -11.79 -16.31
C VAL A 16 3.29 -12.33 -15.20
N LEU A 17 1.99 -12.48 -15.48
CA LEU A 17 1.04 -13.10 -14.55
C LEU A 17 0.41 -14.32 -15.21
N LYS A 18 0.21 -15.40 -14.44
CA LYS A 18 -0.16 -16.71 -14.94
C LYS A 18 -1.31 -17.28 -14.13
N ASN A 19 -2.53 -17.11 -14.63
CA ASN A 19 -3.75 -17.73 -14.10
C ASN A 19 -3.91 -17.55 -12.58
N ILE A 20 -3.81 -16.31 -12.08
CA ILE A 20 -3.97 -16.02 -10.66
C ILE A 20 -5.43 -15.70 -10.31
N SER A 21 -5.89 -16.20 -9.15
CA SER A 21 -7.22 -15.94 -8.63
C SER A 21 -7.15 -15.68 -7.13
N PHE A 22 -7.81 -14.61 -6.66
CA PHE A 22 -7.88 -14.23 -5.26
C PHE A 22 -8.97 -13.19 -5.01
N SER A 23 -9.29 -12.96 -3.75
CA SER A 23 -10.18 -11.89 -3.32
C SER A 23 -9.60 -11.08 -2.17
N ILE A 24 -10.01 -9.81 -2.10
CA ILE A 24 -9.69 -8.89 -1.00
C ILE A 24 -11.00 -8.32 -0.47
N GLU A 25 -11.21 -8.48 0.82
CA GLU A 25 -12.40 -7.95 1.50
C GLU A 25 -12.27 -6.45 1.81
N LYS A 26 -13.40 -5.79 2.09
CA LYS A 26 -13.40 -4.39 2.53
C LYS A 26 -12.69 -4.25 3.88
N GLY A 27 -11.77 -3.28 3.98
CA GLY A 27 -10.99 -3.05 5.20
C GLY A 27 -9.86 -4.05 5.42
N GLU A 28 -9.62 -4.97 4.50
CA GLU A 28 -8.48 -5.90 4.58
C GLU A 28 -7.15 -5.18 4.30
N TYR A 29 -6.10 -5.54 5.03
CA TYR A 29 -4.74 -5.13 4.76
C TYR A 29 -3.97 -6.30 4.14
N LEU A 30 -3.81 -6.29 2.81
CA LEU A 30 -3.05 -7.30 2.06
C LEU A 30 -1.64 -6.80 1.82
N CYS A 31 -0.65 -7.56 2.25
CA CYS A 31 0.74 -7.38 1.86
C CYS A 31 1.10 -8.30 0.68
N ILE A 32 1.68 -7.76 -0.39
CA ILE A 32 2.15 -8.54 -1.56
C ILE A 32 3.68 -8.53 -1.57
N ILE A 33 4.26 -9.72 -1.47
CA ILE A 33 5.70 -9.94 -1.45
C ILE A 33 6.16 -10.82 -2.60
N GLY A 34 7.44 -10.76 -2.90
CA GLY A 34 8.07 -11.58 -3.95
C GLY A 34 9.31 -10.92 -4.52
N LYS A 35 10.13 -11.69 -5.23
CA LYS A 35 11.35 -11.18 -5.88
C LYS A 35 11.04 -10.09 -6.91
N ASN A 36 12.04 -9.27 -7.26
CA ASN A 36 11.91 -8.32 -8.37
C ASN A 36 11.59 -9.08 -9.67
N GLY A 37 10.65 -8.53 -10.45
CA GLY A 37 10.18 -9.18 -11.67
C GLY A 37 9.12 -10.28 -11.45
N SER A 38 8.65 -10.54 -10.22
CA SER A 38 7.60 -11.54 -9.97
C SER A 38 6.20 -11.13 -10.44
N GLY A 39 5.99 -9.86 -10.82
CA GLY A 39 4.72 -9.34 -11.32
C GLY A 39 3.95 -8.42 -10.35
N LYS A 40 4.50 -8.07 -9.18
CA LYS A 40 3.82 -7.26 -8.14
C LYS A 40 3.31 -5.91 -8.66
N SER A 41 4.19 -5.09 -9.23
CA SER A 41 3.80 -3.77 -9.77
C SER A 41 2.89 -3.89 -11.00
N THR A 42 2.99 -4.98 -11.78
CA THR A 42 2.04 -5.26 -12.85
C THR A 42 0.66 -5.55 -12.28
N LEU A 43 0.58 -6.33 -11.21
CA LEU A 43 -0.68 -6.60 -10.51
C LEU A 43 -1.28 -5.30 -9.94
N ALA A 44 -0.46 -4.45 -9.31
CA ALA A 44 -0.90 -3.13 -8.82
C ALA A 44 -1.52 -2.27 -9.93
N LYS A 45 -0.86 -2.20 -11.10
CA LYS A 45 -1.36 -1.46 -12.26
C LYS A 45 -2.67 -2.02 -12.84
N LEU A 46 -2.84 -3.34 -12.80
CA LEU A 46 -4.08 -4.00 -13.23
C LEU A 46 -5.23 -3.72 -12.25
N LEU A 47 -4.96 -3.82 -10.93
CA LEU A 47 -5.96 -3.53 -9.89
C LEU A 47 -6.36 -2.04 -9.86
N SER A 48 -5.49 -1.12 -10.27
CA SER A 48 -5.81 0.30 -10.39
C SER A 48 -6.39 0.70 -11.76
N ALA A 49 -6.63 -0.29 -12.65
CA ALA A 49 -7.09 -0.07 -14.02
C ALA A 49 -6.23 0.92 -14.83
N LEU A 50 -4.91 0.97 -14.55
CA LEU A 50 -3.92 1.69 -15.38
C LEU A 50 -3.54 0.89 -16.63
N ILE A 51 -3.56 -0.44 -16.52
CA ILE A 51 -3.44 -1.37 -17.65
C ILE A 51 -4.57 -2.40 -17.55
N PHE A 52 -4.86 -3.10 -18.65
CA PHE A 52 -5.98 -4.02 -18.71
C PHE A 52 -5.51 -5.45 -18.95
N GLN A 53 -6.14 -6.39 -18.26
CA GLN A 53 -5.85 -7.81 -18.39
C GLN A 53 -6.26 -8.34 -19.78
N GLN A 54 -5.47 -9.29 -20.30
CA GLN A 54 -5.76 -9.99 -21.55
C GLN A 54 -6.73 -11.15 -21.29
N GLU A 55 -6.50 -11.92 -20.23
CA GLU A 55 -7.30 -13.08 -19.84
C GLU A 55 -7.81 -12.91 -18.40
N GLY A 56 -8.92 -13.55 -18.07
CA GLY A 56 -9.56 -13.50 -16.78
C GLY A 56 -10.38 -12.22 -16.53
N THR A 57 -10.81 -12.03 -15.28
CA THR A 57 -11.63 -10.90 -14.84
C THR A 57 -11.05 -10.26 -13.60
N ILE A 58 -11.22 -8.94 -13.52
CA ILE A 58 -10.95 -8.15 -12.31
C ILE A 58 -12.18 -7.30 -12.04
N LYS A 59 -12.81 -7.51 -10.88
CA LYS A 59 -13.93 -6.69 -10.41
C LYS A 59 -13.53 -5.94 -9.15
N ILE A 60 -13.88 -4.66 -9.09
CA ILE A 60 -13.62 -3.76 -7.98
C ILE A 60 -14.93 -3.16 -7.52
N SER A 61 -15.40 -3.53 -6.35
CA SER A 61 -16.73 -3.14 -5.82
C SER A 61 -17.85 -3.39 -6.82
N GLY A 62 -17.76 -4.50 -7.58
CA GLY A 62 -18.71 -4.90 -8.61
C GLY A 62 -18.47 -4.32 -10.00
N TYR A 63 -17.58 -3.34 -10.17
CA TYR A 63 -17.21 -2.75 -11.45
C TYR A 63 -16.14 -3.60 -12.17
N ASP A 64 -16.33 -3.84 -13.47
CA ASP A 64 -15.36 -4.59 -14.29
C ASP A 64 -14.29 -3.65 -14.88
N THR A 65 -13.02 -3.96 -14.66
CA THR A 65 -11.90 -3.15 -15.17
C THR A 65 -11.83 -3.10 -16.69
N LYS A 66 -12.40 -4.06 -17.42
CA LYS A 66 -12.48 -4.04 -18.91
C LYS A 66 -13.62 -3.17 -19.44
N ASN A 67 -14.61 -2.84 -18.61
CA ASN A 67 -15.72 -2.02 -19.05
C ASN A 67 -15.38 -0.54 -18.98
N GLN A 68 -15.26 0.12 -20.11
CA GLN A 68 -14.94 1.55 -20.17
C GLN A 68 -15.91 2.45 -19.37
N LYS A 69 -17.17 2.06 -19.24
CA LYS A 69 -18.17 2.82 -18.45
C LYS A 69 -17.91 2.75 -16.94
N ASP A 70 -17.22 1.74 -16.48
CA ASP A 70 -16.90 1.50 -15.07
C ASP A 70 -15.58 2.19 -14.64
N LEU A 71 -14.71 2.55 -15.59
CA LEU A 71 -13.36 3.05 -15.29
C LEU A 71 -13.37 4.30 -14.41
N LEU A 72 -14.29 5.24 -14.63
CA LEU A 72 -14.37 6.43 -13.79
C LEU A 72 -14.73 6.09 -12.34
N ASN A 73 -15.65 5.13 -12.14
CA ASN A 73 -16.02 4.66 -10.81
C ASN A 73 -14.86 3.93 -10.13
N ILE A 74 -14.15 3.09 -10.87
CA ILE A 74 -12.96 2.39 -10.35
C ILE A 74 -11.88 3.39 -9.91
N ARG A 75 -11.58 4.41 -10.74
CA ARG A 75 -10.59 5.46 -10.42
C ARG A 75 -10.96 6.33 -9.22
N LYS A 76 -12.25 6.46 -8.91
CA LYS A 76 -12.73 7.10 -7.68
C LYS A 76 -12.54 6.23 -6.45
N ILE A 77 -12.55 4.91 -6.61
CA ILE A 77 -12.47 3.94 -5.51
C ILE A 77 -11.02 3.56 -5.22
N VAL A 78 -10.18 3.41 -6.25
CA VAL A 78 -8.81 2.92 -6.12
C VAL A 78 -7.80 4.04 -6.35
N GLY A 79 -6.92 4.23 -5.38
CA GLY A 79 -5.73 5.08 -5.51
C GLY A 79 -4.47 4.24 -5.49
N ILE A 80 -3.47 4.64 -6.27
CA ILE A 80 -2.15 4.01 -6.27
C ILE A 80 -1.08 5.04 -5.92
N ILE A 81 -0.20 4.68 -5.03
CA ILE A 81 0.98 5.45 -4.62
C ILE A 81 2.21 4.67 -5.09
N PHE A 82 3.00 5.28 -5.97
CA PHE A 82 4.18 4.67 -6.57
C PHE A 82 5.41 4.77 -5.68
N GLN A 83 6.41 3.95 -5.99
CA GLN A 83 7.71 3.92 -5.34
C GLN A 83 8.39 5.31 -5.39
N ASN A 84 8.37 5.96 -6.55
CA ASN A 84 8.92 7.30 -6.75
C ASN A 84 7.79 8.32 -6.79
N SER A 85 7.56 9.01 -5.67
CA SER A 85 6.56 10.09 -5.60
C SER A 85 6.88 11.29 -6.49
N GLU A 86 8.16 11.50 -6.88
CA GLU A 86 8.54 12.59 -7.79
C GLU A 86 7.95 12.41 -9.19
N GLU A 87 7.79 11.17 -9.64
CA GLU A 87 7.16 10.87 -10.94
C GLU A 87 5.64 11.02 -10.90
N GLN A 88 5.04 11.03 -9.70
CA GLN A 88 3.61 11.14 -9.49
C GLN A 88 3.14 12.58 -9.31
N ILE A 89 3.97 13.44 -8.69
CA ILE A 89 3.67 14.84 -8.42
C ILE A 89 3.88 15.66 -9.71
N ILE A 90 2.83 16.38 -10.14
CA ILE A 90 2.81 17.11 -11.41
C ILE A 90 2.78 18.60 -11.18
N SER A 91 2.12 19.06 -10.10
CA SER A 91 1.87 20.48 -9.85
C SER A 91 3.06 21.17 -9.18
N THR A 92 3.12 22.50 -9.32
CA THR A 92 4.22 23.29 -8.77
C THR A 92 4.12 23.53 -7.27
N THR A 93 2.91 23.65 -6.72
CA THR A 93 2.70 23.83 -5.29
C THR A 93 2.02 22.64 -4.65
N VAL A 94 2.19 22.50 -3.35
CA VAL A 94 1.56 21.43 -2.54
C VAL A 94 0.04 21.49 -2.66
N PHE A 95 -0.53 22.68 -2.64
CA PHE A 95 -1.98 22.87 -2.72
C PHE A 95 -2.52 22.53 -4.09
N ASP A 96 -1.85 23.00 -5.16
CA ASP A 96 -2.24 22.73 -6.53
C ASP A 96 -2.23 21.23 -6.86
N GLU A 97 -1.32 20.45 -6.24
CA GLU A 97 -1.25 19.01 -6.45
C GLU A 97 -2.53 18.31 -5.96
N VAL A 98 -3.05 18.71 -4.81
CA VAL A 98 -4.30 18.14 -4.30
C VAL A 98 -5.50 18.66 -5.09
N ILE A 99 -5.51 19.94 -5.49
CA ILE A 99 -6.56 20.52 -6.35
C ILE A 99 -6.63 19.77 -7.67
N PHE A 100 -5.49 19.53 -8.32
CA PHE A 100 -5.44 18.83 -9.60
C PHE A 100 -6.12 17.46 -9.56
N ALA A 101 -5.91 16.71 -8.45
CA ALA A 101 -6.57 15.44 -8.26
C ALA A 101 -8.11 15.57 -8.16
N LEU A 102 -8.60 16.61 -7.49
CA LEU A 102 -10.04 16.87 -7.32
C LEU A 102 -10.71 17.39 -8.61
N GLU A 103 -10.02 18.25 -9.35
CA GLU A 103 -10.52 18.78 -10.64
C GLU A 103 -10.69 17.65 -11.68
N ASN A 104 -9.78 16.68 -11.70
CA ASN A 104 -9.89 15.50 -12.57
C ASN A 104 -11.12 14.62 -12.25
N LEU A 105 -11.68 14.73 -11.05
CA LEU A 105 -12.91 14.06 -10.66
C LEU A 105 -14.16 14.92 -10.84
N ALA A 106 -14.01 16.13 -11.42
CA ALA A 106 -15.08 17.10 -11.58
C ALA A 106 -15.81 17.45 -10.26
N ILE A 107 -15.05 17.58 -9.17
CA ILE A 107 -15.58 18.04 -7.88
C ILE A 107 -16.00 19.52 -8.02
N PRO A 108 -17.16 19.93 -7.44
CA PRO A 108 -17.60 21.32 -7.44
C PRO A 108 -16.53 22.27 -6.87
N ARG A 109 -16.32 23.41 -7.53
CA ARG A 109 -15.25 24.36 -7.17
C ARG A 109 -15.37 24.88 -5.74
N GLU A 110 -16.58 25.04 -5.25
CA GLU A 110 -16.88 25.46 -3.87
C GLU A 110 -16.36 24.48 -2.83
N ASP A 111 -16.29 23.17 -3.14
CA ASP A 111 -15.90 22.11 -2.20
C ASP A 111 -14.39 21.83 -2.24
N ILE A 112 -13.73 22.13 -3.36
CA ILE A 112 -12.31 21.76 -3.61
C ILE A 112 -11.40 22.25 -2.50
N LYS A 113 -11.53 23.51 -2.10
CA LYS A 113 -10.64 24.13 -1.10
C LYS A 113 -10.74 23.44 0.25
N GLU A 114 -11.95 23.18 0.73
CA GLU A 114 -12.17 22.53 2.01
C GLU A 114 -11.65 21.09 2.02
N ILE A 115 -11.92 20.34 0.94
CA ILE A 115 -11.45 18.95 0.79
C ILE A 115 -9.93 18.91 0.75
N ALA A 116 -9.28 19.81 -0.03
CA ALA A 116 -7.83 19.86 -0.16
C ALA A 116 -7.16 20.22 1.18
N GLU A 117 -7.63 21.26 1.88
CA GLU A 117 -7.07 21.66 3.18
C GLU A 117 -7.25 20.56 4.24
N LYS A 118 -8.38 19.85 4.24
CA LYS A 118 -8.62 18.70 5.11
C LYS A 118 -7.65 17.55 4.82
N ALA A 119 -7.44 17.21 3.54
CA ALA A 119 -6.51 16.16 3.14
C ALA A 119 -5.07 16.50 3.55
N LEU A 120 -4.61 17.72 3.30
CA LEU A 120 -3.29 18.20 3.70
C LEU A 120 -3.11 18.19 5.22
N LYS A 121 -4.15 18.61 5.96
CA LYS A 121 -4.12 18.61 7.43
C LYS A 121 -3.94 17.20 8.00
N ASN A 122 -4.64 16.21 7.44
CA ASN A 122 -4.55 14.82 7.88
C ASN A 122 -3.14 14.23 7.71
N LEU A 123 -2.36 14.75 6.78
CA LEU A 123 -0.99 14.31 6.47
C LEU A 123 0.09 15.28 7.01
N ASN A 124 -0.27 16.23 7.88
CA ASN A 124 0.63 17.27 8.45
C ASN A 124 1.35 18.10 7.37
N LEU A 125 0.64 18.44 6.29
CA LEU A 125 1.15 19.24 5.16
C LEU A 125 0.45 20.57 4.97
N LEU A 126 -0.56 20.92 5.79
CA LEU A 126 -1.35 22.13 5.60
C LEU A 126 -0.50 23.41 5.69
N GLU A 127 0.50 23.44 6.58
CA GLU A 127 1.41 24.58 6.72
C GLU A 127 2.34 24.75 5.51
N TYR A 128 2.45 23.71 4.69
CA TYR A 128 3.28 23.69 3.48
C TYR A 128 2.47 23.95 2.20
N LYS A 129 1.18 24.26 2.29
CA LYS A 129 0.27 24.36 1.15
C LYS A 129 0.78 25.26 0.01
N ASP A 130 1.43 26.37 0.36
CA ASP A 130 1.95 27.34 -0.61
C ASP A 130 3.41 27.05 -1.00
N ARG A 131 4.03 25.99 -0.45
CA ARG A 131 5.39 25.59 -0.76
C ARG A 131 5.47 24.93 -2.15
N LEU A 132 6.62 25.11 -2.80
CA LEU A 132 6.90 24.44 -4.06
C LEU A 132 7.20 22.96 -3.83
N THR A 133 6.63 22.09 -4.62
CA THR A 133 6.72 20.63 -4.46
C THR A 133 8.15 20.10 -4.54
N TYR A 134 9.02 20.74 -5.33
CA TYR A 134 10.44 20.35 -5.40
C TYR A 134 11.25 20.67 -4.11
N GLN A 135 10.73 21.52 -3.22
CA GLN A 135 11.37 21.85 -1.93
C GLN A 135 11.04 20.85 -0.82
N LEU A 136 10.13 19.93 -1.08
CA LEU A 136 9.74 18.90 -0.13
C LEU A 136 10.81 17.80 -0.05
N SER A 137 11.02 17.27 1.16
CA SER A 137 11.77 16.03 1.36
C SER A 137 11.04 14.83 0.73
N GLY A 138 11.73 13.71 0.52
CA GLY A 138 11.12 12.50 -0.02
C GLY A 138 9.91 12.02 0.78
N GLY A 139 9.99 12.05 2.12
CA GLY A 139 8.88 11.70 3.00
C GLY A 139 7.70 12.68 2.89
N GLU A 140 7.95 13.98 2.75
CA GLU A 140 6.90 14.99 2.52
C GLU A 140 6.24 14.81 1.16
N LYS A 141 7.01 14.52 0.10
CA LYS A 141 6.48 14.19 -1.23
C LYS A 141 5.59 12.94 -1.19
N GLN A 142 6.02 11.91 -0.46
CA GLN A 142 5.22 10.69 -0.31
C GLN A 142 3.89 10.98 0.43
N ARG A 143 3.92 11.77 1.50
CA ARG A 143 2.70 12.21 2.19
C ARG A 143 1.80 13.07 1.29
N LEU A 144 2.38 13.91 0.43
CA LEU A 144 1.62 14.70 -0.53
C LEU A 144 0.90 13.79 -1.55
N ALA A 145 1.58 12.80 -2.12
CA ALA A 145 0.97 11.81 -3.00
C ALA A 145 -0.20 11.07 -2.29
N ILE A 146 -0.03 10.69 -1.02
CA ILE A 146 -1.10 10.10 -0.23
C ILE A 146 -2.25 11.09 -0.02
N ALA A 147 -1.96 12.36 0.30
CA ALA A 147 -2.97 13.39 0.50
C ALA A 147 -3.83 13.61 -0.74
N SER A 148 -3.21 13.68 -1.93
CA SER A 148 -3.90 13.84 -3.20
C SER A 148 -4.86 12.66 -3.48
N ILE A 149 -4.40 11.43 -3.23
CA ILE A 149 -5.23 10.24 -3.39
C ILE A 149 -6.38 10.19 -2.38
N LEU A 150 -6.13 10.56 -1.12
CA LEU A 150 -7.17 10.59 -0.07
C LEU A 150 -8.23 11.67 -0.34
N ALA A 151 -7.83 12.83 -0.87
CA ALA A 151 -8.76 13.89 -1.25
C ALA A 151 -9.79 13.41 -2.27
N MET A 152 -9.41 12.48 -3.15
CA MET A 152 -10.30 11.85 -4.13
C MET A 152 -11.38 10.96 -3.49
N GLY A 153 -11.35 10.70 -2.19
CA GLY A 153 -12.32 9.85 -1.49
C GLY A 153 -12.08 8.35 -1.65
N THR A 154 -10.92 7.93 -2.14
CA THR A 154 -10.59 6.52 -2.42
C THR A 154 -10.82 5.60 -1.21
N GLU A 155 -11.33 4.40 -1.47
CA GLU A 155 -11.57 3.37 -0.45
C GLU A 155 -10.48 2.30 -0.42
N ILE A 156 -9.80 2.10 -1.55
CA ILE A 156 -8.70 1.14 -1.72
C ILE A 156 -7.43 1.93 -2.03
N LEU A 157 -6.38 1.69 -1.27
CA LEU A 157 -5.08 2.32 -1.46
C LEU A 157 -4.03 1.24 -1.75
N ILE A 158 -3.38 1.37 -2.89
CA ILE A 158 -2.29 0.50 -3.31
C ILE A 158 -0.98 1.25 -3.12
N PHE A 159 -0.07 0.71 -2.32
CA PHE A 159 1.26 1.24 -2.09
C PHE A 159 2.27 0.33 -2.81
N ASP A 160 2.77 0.77 -3.96
CA ASP A 160 3.73 -0.02 -4.76
C ASP A 160 5.17 0.38 -4.38
N GLU A 161 5.74 -0.35 -3.42
CA GLU A 161 7.07 -0.10 -2.83
C GLU A 161 7.25 1.35 -2.34
N ALA A 162 6.17 1.98 -1.89
CA ALA A 162 6.09 3.40 -1.58
C ALA A 162 6.97 3.86 -0.39
N THR A 163 7.57 2.93 0.34
CA THR A 163 8.46 3.22 1.48
C THR A 163 9.94 2.98 1.19
N SER A 164 10.27 2.36 0.05
CA SER A 164 11.62 1.87 -0.25
C SER A 164 12.68 2.96 -0.45
N MET A 165 12.26 4.17 -0.85
CA MET A 165 13.14 5.32 -1.08
C MET A 165 13.20 6.30 0.10
N LEU A 166 12.51 5.99 1.21
CA LEU A 166 12.42 6.86 2.36
C LEU A 166 13.51 6.54 3.39
N ASP A 167 13.91 7.57 4.13
CA ASP A 167 14.70 7.39 5.34
C ASP A 167 13.89 6.65 6.42
N PRO A 168 14.51 6.10 7.46
CA PRO A 168 13.81 5.31 8.47
C PRO A 168 12.68 6.07 9.17
N VAL A 169 12.78 7.39 9.32
CA VAL A 169 11.76 8.21 9.96
C VAL A 169 10.55 8.36 9.04
N GLY A 170 10.79 8.73 7.78
CA GLY A 170 9.76 8.85 6.75
C GLY A 170 9.04 7.52 6.51
N LYS A 171 9.79 6.39 6.47
CA LYS A 171 9.20 5.06 6.36
C LYS A 171 8.24 4.76 7.50
N LYS A 172 8.66 4.96 8.76
CA LYS A 172 7.80 4.73 9.95
C LYS A 172 6.53 5.58 9.90
N GLU A 173 6.65 6.83 9.46
CA GLU A 173 5.50 7.72 9.35
C GLU A 173 4.48 7.24 8.30
N VAL A 174 4.95 6.84 7.10
CA VAL A 174 4.07 6.30 6.05
C VAL A 174 3.40 5.00 6.50
N LEU A 175 4.12 4.09 7.14
CA LEU A 175 3.54 2.86 7.71
C LEU A 175 2.48 3.16 8.78
N ARG A 176 2.72 4.15 9.65
CA ARG A 176 1.73 4.61 10.62
C ARG A 176 0.46 5.12 9.92
N ILE A 177 0.62 5.93 8.86
CA ILE A 177 -0.50 6.43 8.07
C ILE A 177 -1.29 5.26 7.44
N MET A 178 -0.63 4.26 6.85
CA MET A 178 -1.31 3.07 6.31
C MET A 178 -2.15 2.36 7.37
N LYS A 179 -1.61 2.16 8.59
CA LYS A 179 -2.33 1.55 9.71
C LYS A 179 -3.55 2.38 10.13
N GLU A 180 -3.38 3.68 10.26
CA GLU A 180 -4.48 4.58 10.63
C GLU A 180 -5.59 4.56 9.59
N LEU A 181 -5.25 4.59 8.30
CA LEU A 181 -6.23 4.50 7.22
C LEU A 181 -6.95 3.14 7.22
N ASN A 182 -6.23 2.05 7.45
CA ASN A 182 -6.84 0.73 7.57
C ASN A 182 -7.77 0.64 8.78
N SER A 183 -7.38 1.17 9.93
CA SER A 183 -8.24 1.22 11.13
C SER A 183 -9.52 2.04 10.92
N GLN A 184 -9.51 3.00 9.98
CA GLN A 184 -10.67 3.77 9.54
C GLN A 184 -11.53 3.04 8.49
N GLY A 185 -11.20 1.77 8.19
CA GLY A 185 -11.94 0.92 7.26
C GLY A 185 -11.50 1.01 5.80
N LYS A 186 -10.39 1.70 5.49
CA LYS A 186 -9.79 1.66 4.15
C LYS A 186 -9.16 0.31 3.87
N THR A 187 -9.27 -0.18 2.65
CA THR A 187 -8.57 -1.38 2.19
C THR A 187 -7.17 -1.01 1.73
N ILE A 188 -6.16 -1.69 2.26
CA ILE A 188 -4.75 -1.42 1.96
C ILE A 188 -4.15 -2.60 1.19
N ILE A 189 -3.49 -2.30 0.08
CA ILE A 189 -2.65 -3.25 -0.64
C ILE A 189 -1.23 -2.68 -0.60
N HIS A 190 -0.34 -3.35 0.13
CA HIS A 190 1.03 -2.91 0.35
C HIS A 190 2.00 -3.87 -0.33
N ILE A 191 2.65 -3.41 -1.38
CA ILE A 191 3.72 -4.15 -2.04
C ILE A 191 5.04 -3.75 -1.37
N THR A 192 5.72 -4.71 -0.78
CA THR A 192 7.01 -4.49 -0.10
C THR A 192 7.88 -5.74 -0.21
N HIS A 193 9.17 -5.56 0.02
CA HIS A 193 10.13 -6.65 0.22
C HIS A 193 10.65 -6.69 1.67
N ASP A 194 10.19 -5.76 2.50
CA ASP A 194 10.60 -5.65 3.91
C ASP A 194 9.75 -6.59 4.78
N ARG A 195 10.45 -7.39 5.60
CA ARG A 195 9.80 -8.40 6.46
C ARG A 195 9.00 -7.78 7.59
N ASP A 196 9.45 -6.67 8.16
CA ASP A 196 8.78 -6.00 9.27
C ASP A 196 7.43 -5.43 8.81
N ASP A 197 7.36 -4.92 7.58
CA ASP A 197 6.13 -4.38 6.98
C ASP A 197 5.05 -5.49 6.81
N ILE A 198 5.47 -6.74 6.60
CA ILE A 198 4.58 -7.88 6.34
C ILE A 198 3.74 -8.22 7.58
N LEU A 199 4.30 -8.06 8.78
CA LEU A 199 3.63 -8.41 10.03
C LEU A 199 2.47 -7.48 10.38
N GLU A 200 2.44 -6.30 9.78
CA GLU A 200 1.36 -5.33 9.96
C GLU A 200 0.10 -5.69 9.16
N ALA A 201 0.24 -6.56 8.17
CA ALA A 201 -0.86 -6.98 7.32
C ALA A 201 -1.75 -8.03 7.99
N SER A 202 -3.04 -8.01 7.65
CA SER A 202 -3.97 -9.10 8.03
C SER A 202 -3.78 -10.35 7.17
N LYS A 203 -3.26 -10.17 5.93
CA LYS A 203 -3.07 -11.22 4.94
C LYS A 203 -1.83 -10.95 4.09
N VAL A 204 -1.16 -12.00 3.67
CA VAL A 204 0.02 -11.94 2.81
C VAL A 204 -0.17 -12.78 1.56
N MET A 205 0.25 -12.23 0.43
CA MET A 205 0.37 -12.92 -0.86
C MET A 205 1.85 -13.02 -1.24
N LEU A 206 2.35 -14.24 -1.40
CA LEU A 206 3.66 -14.48 -2.00
C LEU A 206 3.49 -14.72 -3.51
N LEU A 207 3.97 -13.76 -4.30
CA LEU A 207 3.98 -13.84 -5.77
C LEU A 207 5.38 -14.26 -6.25
N SER A 208 5.46 -15.34 -6.99
CA SER A 208 6.71 -15.83 -7.59
C SER A 208 6.48 -16.32 -9.00
N GLU A 209 7.32 -15.86 -9.94
CA GLU A 209 7.25 -16.24 -11.35
C GLU A 209 5.86 -16.07 -12.00
N GLY A 210 5.14 -15.03 -11.55
CA GLY A 210 3.80 -14.71 -12.03
C GLY A 210 2.67 -15.55 -11.44
N GLU A 211 2.94 -16.38 -10.42
CA GLU A 211 1.96 -17.24 -9.75
C GLU A 211 1.87 -16.92 -8.27
N ILE A 212 0.68 -17.11 -7.69
CA ILE A 212 0.49 -17.05 -6.23
C ILE A 212 1.00 -18.36 -5.62
N LYS A 213 2.11 -18.29 -4.88
CA LYS A 213 2.66 -19.44 -4.17
C LYS A 213 2.11 -19.60 -2.76
N TYR A 214 1.67 -18.49 -2.16
CA TYR A 214 1.02 -18.49 -0.87
C TYR A 214 0.03 -17.33 -0.78
N LEU A 215 -1.09 -17.55 -0.11
CA LEU A 215 -2.06 -16.52 0.25
C LEU A 215 -2.68 -16.89 1.61
N GLY A 216 -2.41 -16.09 2.63
CA GLY A 216 -2.89 -16.39 3.97
C GLY A 216 -2.27 -15.52 5.06
N SER A 217 -2.22 -16.05 6.29
CA SER A 217 -1.68 -15.33 7.45
C SER A 217 -0.19 -14.99 7.28
N PRO A 218 0.26 -13.76 7.62
CA PRO A 218 1.66 -13.35 7.54
C PRO A 218 2.61 -14.29 8.33
N TYR A 219 2.14 -14.87 9.43
CA TYR A 219 2.93 -15.76 10.29
C TYR A 219 3.27 -17.14 9.68
N LYS A 220 2.65 -17.50 8.56
CA LYS A 220 2.90 -18.79 7.87
C LYS A 220 3.76 -18.65 6.61
N VAL A 221 4.16 -17.44 6.25
CA VAL A 221 4.98 -17.17 5.05
C VAL A 221 6.45 -17.48 5.28
N PHE A 222 6.88 -17.39 6.54
CA PHE A 222 8.24 -17.66 6.96
C PHE A 222 8.36 -19.10 7.46
N ASP A 223 9.58 -19.66 7.39
CA ASP A 223 9.86 -20.91 8.08
C ASP A 223 9.42 -20.82 9.55
N ASP A 224 8.92 -21.92 10.09
CA ASP A 224 8.25 -21.96 11.40
C ASP A 224 9.06 -21.25 12.51
N ASP A 225 10.39 -21.37 12.52
CA ASP A 225 11.26 -20.70 13.48
C ASP A 225 11.27 -19.18 13.36
N ILE A 226 11.35 -18.65 12.13
CA ILE A 226 11.34 -17.21 11.87
C ILE A 226 9.95 -16.63 12.16
N ALA A 227 8.88 -17.33 11.78
CA ALA A 227 7.52 -16.92 12.07
C ALA A 227 7.26 -16.85 13.58
N PHE A 228 7.83 -17.79 14.35
CA PHE A 228 7.74 -17.80 15.79
C PHE A 228 8.51 -16.65 16.45
N LEU A 229 9.74 -16.38 16.01
CA LEU A 229 10.57 -15.26 16.48
C LEU A 229 9.87 -13.91 16.27
N LEU A 230 9.30 -13.68 15.07
CA LEU A 230 8.58 -12.47 14.73
C LEU A 230 7.29 -12.31 15.57
N LYS A 231 6.59 -13.41 15.85
CA LYS A 231 5.40 -13.40 16.73
C LYS A 231 5.74 -13.01 18.17
N ILE A 232 6.85 -13.53 18.70
CA ILE A 232 7.32 -13.16 20.04
C ILE A 232 7.76 -11.70 20.08
N LYS A 233 8.53 -11.22 19.10
CA LYS A 233 8.94 -9.81 19.01
C LYS A 233 7.73 -8.87 19.06
N ASN A 234 6.68 -9.13 18.26
CA ASN A 234 5.43 -8.37 18.30
C ASN A 234 4.69 -8.42 19.65
N ILE A 235 4.73 -9.56 20.31
CA ILE A 235 4.14 -9.67 21.66
C ILE A 235 4.93 -8.82 22.64
N LEU A 236 6.25 -8.89 22.64
CA LEU A 236 7.11 -8.11 23.54
C LEU A 236 6.93 -6.60 23.32
N GLU A 237 6.84 -6.14 22.08
CA GLU A 237 6.57 -4.74 21.75
C GLU A 237 5.22 -4.25 22.29
N LYS A 238 4.17 -5.10 22.27
CA LYS A 238 2.86 -4.77 22.89
C LYS A 238 2.94 -4.57 24.40
N TYR A 239 3.91 -5.18 25.05
CA TYR A 239 4.19 -5.00 26.48
C TYR A 239 5.26 -3.92 26.74
N ASN A 240 5.61 -3.09 25.73
CA ASN A 240 6.67 -2.07 25.78
C ASN A 240 8.07 -2.61 26.07
N ILE A 241 8.31 -3.88 25.78
CA ILE A 241 9.64 -4.51 25.89
C ILE A 241 10.33 -4.37 24.54
N LYS A 242 11.34 -3.51 24.47
CA LYS A 242 12.10 -3.29 23.22
C LYS A 242 13.12 -4.40 23.01
N VAL A 243 13.12 -4.99 21.83
CA VAL A 243 14.15 -5.91 21.36
C VAL A 243 15.05 -5.12 20.40
N GLU A 244 16.24 -4.70 20.89
CA GLU A 244 17.14 -3.82 20.15
C GLU A 244 18.00 -4.52 19.09
N ASP A 245 18.08 -5.86 19.12
CA ASP A 245 18.92 -6.64 18.21
C ASP A 245 18.10 -7.20 17.04
N GLU A 246 18.45 -6.81 15.81
CA GLU A 246 17.81 -7.29 14.57
C GLU A 246 18.15 -8.76 14.25
N ASN A 247 19.22 -9.31 14.87
CA ASN A 247 19.69 -10.69 14.68
C ASN A 247 19.45 -11.58 15.89
N ILE A 248 18.49 -11.22 16.73
CA ILE A 248 18.19 -11.96 17.95
C ILE A 248 17.80 -13.42 17.61
N ASN A 249 18.41 -14.37 18.30
CA ASN A 249 18.09 -15.78 18.17
C ASN A 249 17.03 -16.22 19.20
N MET A 250 16.56 -17.46 19.09
CA MET A 250 15.50 -18.02 19.93
C MET A 250 15.89 -18.03 21.43
N GLU A 251 17.16 -18.34 21.74
CA GLU A 251 17.64 -18.43 23.12
C GLU A 251 17.63 -17.07 23.82
N ASP A 252 18.06 -16.01 23.09
CA ASP A 252 18.06 -14.64 23.58
C ASP A 252 16.65 -14.10 23.78
N LEU A 253 15.72 -14.43 22.88
CA LEU A 253 14.31 -14.06 23.03
C LEU A 253 13.66 -14.73 24.24
N VAL A 254 13.90 -16.02 24.45
CA VAL A 254 13.40 -16.75 25.63
C VAL A 254 13.93 -16.11 26.91
N LYS A 255 15.20 -15.70 26.93
CA LYS A 255 15.82 -15.02 28.07
C LYS A 255 15.18 -13.67 28.36
N ILE A 256 14.93 -12.83 27.31
CA ILE A 256 14.24 -11.55 27.44
C ILE A 256 12.81 -11.73 27.98
N VAL A 257 12.08 -12.73 27.47
CA VAL A 257 10.73 -13.07 27.97
C VAL A 257 10.79 -13.44 29.44
N TYR A 258 11.75 -14.27 29.84
CA TYR A 258 11.89 -14.72 31.21
C TYR A 258 12.27 -13.59 32.17
N GLU A 259 13.17 -12.69 31.77
CA GLU A 259 13.63 -11.55 32.58
C GLU A 259 12.59 -10.42 32.76
N ASN A 260 11.58 -10.33 31.87
CA ASN A 260 10.61 -9.23 31.87
C ASN A 260 9.17 -9.63 32.22
N ILE A 261 8.87 -10.94 32.28
CA ILE A 261 7.51 -11.43 32.57
C ILE A 261 7.46 -12.21 33.89
N TYR A 262 8.57 -12.72 34.38
CA TYR A 262 8.74 -13.43 35.66
C TYR A 262 9.73 -12.70 36.56
#